data_3cc3637868f3a26f9c2674cedba60d8e
#
_entry.id   3cc3637868f3a26f9c2674cedba60d8e
#
_cell.length_a   1.000
_cell.length_b   1.000
_cell.length_c   1.000
_cell.angle_alpha   90.00
_cell.angle_beta   90.00
_cell.angle_gamma   90.00
#
_symmetry.space_group_name_H-M   'P 1'
#
loop_
_entity.id
_entity.type
_entity.pdbx_description
1 polymer ?
#
loop_
_entity_poly.entity_id
_entity_poly.type
_entity_poly.pdbx_seq_one_letter_code
_entity_poly.pdbx_strand_id
1 'polypeptide(L)'
;DAVAEGATLTVYAGGDIVTVDDAQPGVEALAVKDGRILAVGPRADIEKAHKGAATRRVDLGGKTLLPGFIDAHGHYINSLLVANQAKLYAPPAGPGKDVDSIIAALQAFAAERKIPAGQMIMAYGYDESVMPGGRHLNRDDLDKAFPDNPVRVDHVSMHGGVLNSRAQEYYGISAATETPPGGVIVRKPGTNEPYGLIMETAFLPVFGKSEPMTPEQEIEWSRAGQMLYAEAGVTTAHEGATHIAPFQTMQRATEAGANIIDVVAFPFITDLEKL
;
A
#
# COMPACT_ATOMS: atom_id res chain seq x y z
N ASP A 1 12.95 2.35 15.16
CA ASP A 1 14.16 2.88 15.84
C ASP A 1 15.35 2.53 14.98
N ALA A 2 16.11 3.57 14.54
CA ALA A 2 17.32 3.39 13.75
C ALA A 2 18.27 2.43 14.50
N VAL A 3 18.75 1.40 13.80
CA VAL A 3 19.80 0.53 14.29
C VAL A 3 20.99 1.43 14.60
N ALA A 4 21.39 1.52 15.86
CA ALA A 4 22.54 2.29 16.26
C ALA A 4 23.76 1.75 15.49
N GLU A 5 24.43 2.61 14.74
CA GLU A 5 25.68 2.28 14.05
C GLU A 5 26.65 1.69 15.07
N GLY A 6 27.06 0.42 14.87
CA GLY A 6 28.06 -0.28 15.66
C GLY A 6 27.61 -1.54 16.40
N ALA A 7 26.32 -1.85 16.52
CA ALA A 7 25.87 -3.08 17.19
C ALA A 7 25.72 -4.22 16.18
N THR A 8 26.75 -5.06 16.06
CA THR A 8 26.73 -6.22 15.15
C THR A 8 25.96 -7.43 15.71
N LEU A 9 25.63 -7.44 17.00
CA LEU A 9 24.97 -8.56 17.68
C LEU A 9 23.76 -8.10 18.47
N THR A 10 22.59 -8.71 18.21
CA THR A 10 21.34 -8.46 18.94
C THR A 10 20.78 -9.77 19.47
N VAL A 11 20.37 -9.79 20.74
CA VAL A 11 19.69 -10.92 21.38
C VAL A 11 18.24 -10.51 21.69
N TYR A 12 17.29 -11.29 21.20
CA TYR A 12 15.85 -11.17 21.46
C TYR A 12 15.43 -12.25 22.45
N ALA A 13 14.67 -11.87 23.48
CA ALA A 13 14.13 -12.79 24.49
C ALA A 13 12.92 -12.15 25.21
N GLY A 14 12.28 -12.89 26.13
CA GLY A 14 11.20 -12.35 26.95
C GLY A 14 9.82 -12.38 26.28
N GLY A 15 9.63 -13.28 25.34
CA GLY A 15 8.37 -13.58 24.66
C GLY A 15 8.46 -14.90 23.93
N ASP A 16 7.39 -15.28 23.25
CA ASP A 16 7.35 -16.49 22.44
C ASP A 16 8.12 -16.26 21.13
N ILE A 17 9.05 -17.15 20.80
CA ILE A 17 9.79 -17.12 19.53
C ILE A 17 9.46 -18.37 18.73
N VAL A 18 8.73 -18.21 17.66
CA VAL A 18 8.30 -19.29 16.74
C VAL A 18 9.32 -19.39 15.61
N THR A 19 9.88 -20.57 15.39
CA THR A 19 10.96 -20.78 14.41
C THR A 19 10.44 -21.24 13.05
N VAL A 20 9.24 -21.84 13.01
CA VAL A 20 8.69 -22.55 11.84
C VAL A 20 9.58 -23.74 11.43
N ASP A 21 10.38 -24.27 12.36
CA ASP A 21 11.16 -25.49 12.23
C ASP A 21 10.46 -26.60 13.04
N ASP A 22 9.99 -27.66 12.37
CA ASP A 22 9.27 -28.77 13.01
C ASP A 22 10.12 -29.48 14.09
N ALA A 23 11.43 -29.48 13.94
CA ALA A 23 12.34 -30.08 14.92
C ALA A 23 12.51 -29.21 16.19
N GLN A 24 12.29 -27.91 16.08
CA GLN A 24 12.42 -26.96 17.18
C GLN A 24 11.42 -25.80 17.02
N PRO A 25 10.11 -26.06 17.16
CA PRO A 25 9.05 -25.11 16.78
C PRO A 25 9.03 -23.80 17.58
N GLY A 26 9.63 -23.79 18.78
CA GLY A 26 9.74 -22.63 19.63
C GLY A 26 11.04 -22.59 20.42
N VAL A 27 11.53 -21.38 20.70
CA VAL A 27 12.75 -21.14 21.49
C VAL A 27 12.55 -19.97 22.45
N GLU A 28 13.40 -19.87 23.49
CA GLU A 28 13.34 -18.81 24.49
C GLU A 28 14.13 -17.55 24.11
N ALA A 29 15.14 -17.71 23.25
CA ALA A 29 15.99 -16.61 22.79
C ALA A 29 16.53 -16.85 21.38
N LEU A 30 16.79 -15.75 20.70
CA LEU A 30 17.37 -15.66 19.36
C LEU A 30 18.50 -14.64 19.35
N ALA A 31 19.67 -15.04 18.85
CA ALA A 31 20.78 -14.12 18.58
C ALA A 31 20.93 -13.86 17.09
N VAL A 32 21.00 -12.58 16.70
CA VAL A 32 21.21 -12.11 15.33
C VAL A 32 22.53 -11.36 15.25
N LYS A 33 23.35 -11.69 14.27
CA LYS A 33 24.58 -10.99 13.96
C LYS A 33 24.65 -10.69 12.47
N ASP A 34 24.97 -9.45 12.12
CA ASP A 34 25.16 -8.99 10.74
C ASP A 34 23.97 -9.40 9.81
N GLY A 35 22.74 -9.22 10.32
CA GLY A 35 21.50 -9.55 9.58
C GLY A 35 21.16 -11.05 9.48
N ARG A 36 21.95 -11.94 10.16
CA ARG A 36 21.72 -13.39 10.12
C ARG A 36 21.46 -13.96 11.52
N ILE A 37 20.60 -14.97 11.58
CA ILE A 37 20.40 -15.76 12.81
C ILE A 37 21.71 -16.50 13.12
N LEU A 38 22.29 -16.19 14.26
CA LEU A 38 23.54 -16.80 14.74
C LEU A 38 23.26 -18.01 15.61
N ALA A 39 22.29 -17.92 16.50
CA ALA A 39 21.91 -19.00 17.41
C ALA A 39 20.46 -18.84 17.89
N VAL A 40 19.84 -19.96 18.22
CA VAL A 40 18.52 -20.04 18.86
C VAL A 40 18.58 -21.08 19.99
N GLY A 41 17.77 -20.95 21.03
CA GLY A 41 17.69 -21.95 22.09
C GLY A 41 17.27 -21.39 23.45
N PRO A 42 17.64 -22.08 24.55
CA PRO A 42 17.35 -21.64 25.90
C PRO A 42 17.95 -20.26 26.17
N ARG A 43 17.18 -19.38 26.80
CA ARG A 43 17.58 -17.99 27.06
C ARG A 43 18.91 -17.88 27.80
N ALA A 44 19.10 -18.72 28.86
CA ALA A 44 20.30 -18.69 29.67
C ALA A 44 21.57 -19.00 28.85
N ASP A 45 21.46 -19.94 27.90
CA ASP A 45 22.61 -20.37 27.08
C ASP A 45 22.96 -19.29 26.04
N ILE A 46 21.94 -18.72 25.37
CA ILE A 46 22.13 -17.66 24.39
C ILE A 46 22.69 -16.38 25.05
N GLU A 47 22.15 -15.96 26.18
CA GLU A 47 22.63 -14.78 26.89
C GLU A 47 24.05 -14.97 27.43
N LYS A 48 24.41 -16.19 27.90
CA LYS A 48 25.75 -16.51 28.36
C LYS A 48 26.78 -16.53 27.23
N ALA A 49 26.43 -17.18 26.10
CA ALA A 49 27.31 -17.28 24.94
C ALA A 49 27.57 -15.93 24.26
N HIS A 50 26.62 -15.02 24.33
CA HIS A 50 26.67 -13.75 23.66
C HIS A 50 26.69 -12.55 24.60
N LYS A 51 27.29 -12.73 25.79
CA LYS A 51 27.46 -11.69 26.81
C LYS A 51 28.63 -10.78 26.45
N GLY A 52 28.34 -9.56 26.00
CA GLY A 52 29.36 -8.56 25.68
C GLY A 52 28.83 -7.14 25.77
N ALA A 53 29.73 -6.15 25.90
CA ALA A 53 29.36 -4.73 25.99
C ALA A 53 28.71 -4.21 24.68
N ALA A 54 29.04 -4.82 23.53
CA ALA A 54 28.50 -4.49 22.23
C ALA A 54 27.19 -5.25 21.89
N THR A 55 26.68 -6.12 22.78
CA THR A 55 25.45 -6.88 22.53
C THR A 55 24.23 -6.03 22.87
N ARG A 56 23.41 -5.76 21.86
CA ARG A 56 22.07 -5.18 22.06
C ARG A 56 21.12 -6.24 22.59
N ARG A 57 20.33 -5.92 23.60
CA ARG A 57 19.26 -6.79 24.10
C ARG A 57 17.92 -6.18 23.82
N VAL A 58 17.01 -7.00 23.28
CA VAL A 58 15.62 -6.63 23.00
C VAL A 58 14.74 -7.55 23.84
N ASP A 59 14.04 -6.96 24.81
CA ASP A 59 13.00 -7.65 25.54
C ASP A 59 11.69 -7.57 24.72
N LEU A 60 11.15 -8.73 24.38
CA LEU A 60 9.91 -8.84 23.61
C LEU A 60 8.67 -8.43 24.44
N GLY A 61 8.80 -8.34 25.77
CA GLY A 61 7.70 -7.91 26.66
C GLY A 61 6.47 -8.81 26.55
N GLY A 62 6.66 -10.12 26.38
CA GLY A 62 5.58 -11.09 26.20
C GLY A 62 4.98 -11.14 24.78
N LYS A 63 5.52 -10.38 23.83
CA LYS A 63 5.09 -10.44 22.42
C LYS A 63 5.68 -11.66 21.73
N THR A 64 5.01 -12.14 20.69
CA THR A 64 5.49 -13.23 19.85
C THR A 64 6.38 -12.70 18.73
N LEU A 65 7.58 -13.29 18.58
CA LEU A 65 8.48 -13.07 17.45
C LEU A 65 8.27 -14.18 16.41
N LEU A 66 8.03 -13.79 15.18
CA LEU A 66 7.82 -14.66 14.02
C LEU A 66 8.84 -14.37 12.93
N PRO A 67 9.18 -15.33 12.05
CA PRO A 67 9.77 -15.00 10.76
C PRO A 67 8.89 -14.01 10.00
N GLY A 68 9.51 -13.08 9.26
CA GLY A 68 8.76 -12.17 8.42
C GLY A 68 7.97 -12.91 7.35
N PHE A 69 6.78 -12.41 7.04
CA PHE A 69 5.93 -13.02 6.01
C PHE A 69 6.47 -12.72 4.62
N ILE A 70 6.24 -13.66 3.72
CA ILE A 70 6.55 -13.53 2.28
C ILE A 70 5.22 -13.41 1.55
N ASP A 71 5.05 -12.30 0.83
CA ASP A 71 3.90 -12.13 -0.06
C ASP A 71 4.09 -13.03 -1.29
N ALA A 72 3.20 -14.00 -1.46
CA ALA A 72 3.28 -14.98 -2.53
C ALA A 72 2.77 -14.44 -3.88
N HIS A 73 1.90 -13.42 -3.86
CA HIS A 73 1.36 -12.78 -5.06
C HIS A 73 0.82 -11.39 -4.72
N GLY A 74 1.52 -10.35 -5.18
CA GLY A 74 1.12 -8.97 -4.96
C GLY A 74 1.53 -8.06 -6.13
N HIS A 75 1.17 -6.78 -5.99
CA HIS A 75 1.54 -5.71 -6.89
C HIS A 75 2.20 -4.58 -6.09
N TYR A 76 3.45 -4.83 -5.71
CA TYR A 76 4.22 -3.94 -4.84
C TYR A 76 4.21 -2.48 -5.30
N ILE A 77 4.35 -2.25 -6.62
CA ILE A 77 4.40 -0.89 -7.16
C ILE A 77 3.15 -0.07 -6.83
N ASN A 78 1.98 -0.71 -6.72
CA ASN A 78 0.74 -0.03 -6.36
C ASN A 78 0.77 0.50 -4.93
N SER A 79 1.55 -0.13 -4.03
CA SER A 79 1.68 0.32 -2.64
C SER A 79 2.27 1.73 -2.53
N LEU A 80 3.10 2.15 -3.48
CA LEU A 80 3.67 3.49 -3.52
C LEU A 80 2.57 4.55 -3.64
N LEU A 81 1.60 4.29 -4.54
CA LEU A 81 0.45 5.17 -4.72
C LEU A 81 -0.49 5.10 -3.51
N VAL A 82 -0.85 3.88 -3.07
CA VAL A 82 -1.78 3.66 -1.94
C VAL A 82 -1.28 4.29 -0.65
N ALA A 83 0.04 4.25 -0.38
CA ALA A 83 0.62 4.88 0.81
C ALA A 83 0.44 6.41 0.83
N ASN A 84 0.27 7.02 -0.36
CA ASN A 84 0.18 8.47 -0.53
C ASN A 84 -1.22 8.97 -0.91
N GLN A 85 -2.23 8.12 -0.76
CA GLN A 85 -3.65 8.42 -0.98
C GLN A 85 -4.43 8.40 0.34
N ALA A 86 -5.64 8.98 0.35
CA ALA A 86 -6.56 8.82 1.46
C ALA A 86 -6.99 7.35 1.58
N LYS A 87 -6.85 6.78 2.78
CA LYS A 87 -7.20 5.38 3.06
C LYS A 87 -8.68 5.29 3.48
N LEU A 88 -9.49 4.60 2.67
CA LEU A 88 -10.93 4.49 2.85
C LEU A 88 -11.40 3.05 3.13
N TYR A 89 -10.50 2.21 3.63
CA TYR A 89 -10.84 0.82 3.95
C TYR A 89 -12.06 0.70 4.84
N ALA A 90 -12.79 -0.40 4.69
CA ALA A 90 -13.87 -0.79 5.58
C ALA A 90 -13.37 -1.02 7.02
N PRO A 91 -14.19 -0.81 8.06
CA PRO A 91 -13.85 -1.21 9.42
C PRO A 91 -13.55 -2.72 9.52
N PRO A 92 -12.58 -3.16 10.36
CA PRO A 92 -11.82 -2.36 11.31
C PRO A 92 -10.57 -1.70 10.73
N ALA A 93 -10.24 -1.92 9.44
CA ALA A 93 -8.99 -1.44 8.82
C ALA A 93 -9.00 0.06 8.52
N GLY A 94 -10.17 0.67 8.41
CA GLY A 94 -10.30 2.10 8.13
C GLY A 94 -11.70 2.66 8.42
N PRO A 95 -11.95 3.92 8.03
CA PRO A 95 -13.18 4.64 8.37
C PRO A 95 -14.35 4.40 7.41
N GLY A 96 -14.13 3.74 6.26
CA GLY A 96 -15.05 3.72 5.11
C GLY A 96 -16.28 2.84 5.29
N LYS A 97 -17.22 3.23 6.16
CA LYS A 97 -18.47 2.50 6.42
C LYS A 97 -19.71 3.09 5.74
N ASP A 98 -19.67 4.35 5.36
CA ASP A 98 -20.76 5.11 4.73
C ASP A 98 -20.21 6.35 4.01
N VAL A 99 -21.09 7.06 3.27
CA VAL A 99 -20.70 8.26 2.53
C VAL A 99 -20.12 9.33 3.43
N ASP A 100 -20.73 9.58 4.58
CA ASP A 100 -20.31 10.67 5.48
C ASP A 100 -18.92 10.41 6.05
N SER A 101 -18.62 9.19 6.46
CA SER A 101 -17.29 8.80 6.95
C SER A 101 -16.22 8.86 5.86
N ILE A 102 -16.54 8.49 4.63
CA ILE A 102 -15.65 8.61 3.47
C ILE A 102 -15.35 10.08 3.18
N ILE A 103 -16.39 10.93 3.12
CA ILE A 103 -16.21 12.37 2.91
C ILE A 103 -15.36 13.00 4.02
N ALA A 104 -15.63 12.66 5.28
CA ALA A 104 -14.84 13.16 6.41
C ALA A 104 -13.36 12.75 6.30
N ALA A 105 -13.08 11.50 5.91
CA ALA A 105 -11.71 11.02 5.71
C ALA A 105 -11.00 11.74 4.56
N LEU A 106 -11.69 11.98 3.44
CA LEU A 106 -11.16 12.75 2.30
C LEU A 106 -10.84 14.20 2.71
N GLN A 107 -11.73 14.85 3.47
CA GLN A 107 -11.53 16.22 3.96
C GLN A 107 -10.34 16.29 4.94
N ALA A 108 -10.24 15.33 5.86
CA ALA A 108 -9.11 15.25 6.78
C ALA A 108 -7.78 15.09 6.04
N PHE A 109 -7.73 14.18 5.06
CA PHE A 109 -6.54 13.96 4.22
C PHE A 109 -6.18 15.21 3.43
N ALA A 110 -7.13 15.87 2.78
CA ALA A 110 -6.89 17.09 2.00
C ALA A 110 -6.36 18.22 2.90
N ALA A 111 -6.87 18.36 4.11
CA ALA A 111 -6.43 19.36 5.08
C ALA A 111 -5.01 19.05 5.61
N GLU A 112 -4.73 17.79 5.98
CA GLU A 112 -3.41 17.34 6.44
C GLU A 112 -2.32 17.57 5.38
N ARG A 113 -2.62 17.19 4.14
CA ARG A 113 -1.70 17.36 3.01
C ARG A 113 -1.71 18.76 2.42
N LYS A 114 -2.58 19.65 2.92
CA LYS A 114 -2.73 21.03 2.44
C LYS A 114 -2.96 21.08 0.93
N ILE A 115 -3.81 20.20 0.40
CA ILE A 115 -4.09 20.11 -1.03
C ILE A 115 -4.82 21.38 -1.48
N PRO A 116 -4.26 22.18 -2.40
CA PRO A 116 -4.90 23.40 -2.85
C PRO A 116 -6.08 23.11 -3.78
N ALA A 117 -6.97 24.11 -3.95
CA ALA A 117 -8.03 24.06 -4.95
C ALA A 117 -7.47 23.76 -6.35
N GLY A 118 -8.17 22.94 -7.10
CA GLY A 118 -7.77 22.48 -8.43
C GLY A 118 -6.82 21.29 -8.47
N GLN A 119 -6.15 20.94 -7.36
CA GLN A 119 -5.31 19.76 -7.30
C GLN A 119 -6.13 18.50 -7.04
N MET A 120 -5.75 17.39 -7.68
CA MET A 120 -6.41 16.08 -7.54
C MET A 120 -6.29 15.54 -6.12
N ILE A 121 -7.41 15.09 -5.57
CA ILE A 121 -7.49 14.30 -4.34
C ILE A 121 -7.69 12.85 -4.75
N MET A 122 -6.76 11.97 -4.36
CA MET A 122 -6.85 10.54 -4.64
C MET A 122 -7.08 9.75 -3.36
N ALA A 123 -7.91 8.72 -3.47
CA ALA A 123 -8.22 7.83 -2.37
C ALA A 123 -8.36 6.39 -2.86
N TYR A 124 -8.14 5.44 -1.94
CA TYR A 124 -8.22 4.01 -2.22
C TYR A 124 -8.92 3.25 -1.11
N GLY A 125 -9.61 2.20 -1.50
CA GLY A 125 -10.04 1.14 -0.60
C GLY A 125 -11.49 1.25 -0.12
N TYR A 126 -12.34 2.12 -0.72
CA TYR A 126 -13.76 2.06 -0.39
C TYR A 126 -14.39 0.75 -0.92
N ASP A 127 -15.38 0.25 -0.18
CA ASP A 127 -16.06 -0.99 -0.45
C ASP A 127 -17.57 -0.76 -0.26
N GLU A 128 -18.34 -0.85 -1.35
CA GLU A 128 -19.79 -0.65 -1.29
C GLU A 128 -20.51 -1.75 -0.53
N SER A 129 -19.91 -2.95 -0.43
CA SER A 129 -20.54 -4.09 0.24
C SER A 129 -20.81 -3.85 1.73
N VAL A 130 -20.00 -2.97 2.36
CA VAL A 130 -20.17 -2.57 3.77
C VAL A 130 -20.97 -1.28 3.93
N MET A 131 -21.28 -0.59 2.83
CA MET A 131 -22.03 0.65 2.87
C MET A 131 -23.54 0.39 3.02
N PRO A 132 -24.30 1.29 3.65
CA PRO A 132 -25.75 1.15 3.79
C PRO A 132 -26.44 0.89 2.46
N GLY A 133 -27.15 -0.23 2.35
CA GLY A 133 -27.86 -0.64 1.14
C GLY A 133 -26.98 -1.13 -0.01
N GLY A 134 -25.69 -1.37 0.20
CA GLY A 134 -24.76 -1.78 -0.87
C GLY A 134 -24.58 -0.72 -1.95
N ARG A 135 -24.74 0.54 -1.60
CA ARG A 135 -24.71 1.68 -2.54
C ARG A 135 -23.29 2.15 -2.81
N HIS A 136 -22.92 2.20 -4.08
CA HIS A 136 -21.69 2.91 -4.47
C HIS A 136 -21.75 4.40 -4.15
N LEU A 137 -20.59 5.02 -3.95
CA LEU A 137 -20.43 6.47 -4.05
C LEU A 137 -20.87 6.92 -5.45
N ASN A 138 -21.27 8.17 -5.56
CA ASN A 138 -21.57 8.78 -6.83
C ASN A 138 -20.97 10.20 -6.93
N ARG A 139 -21.05 10.77 -8.11
CA ARG A 139 -20.55 12.12 -8.42
C ARG A 139 -21.09 13.18 -7.48
N ASP A 140 -22.41 13.16 -7.21
CA ASP A 140 -23.09 14.20 -6.44
C ASP A 140 -22.65 14.17 -4.95
N ASP A 141 -22.29 12.96 -4.41
CA ASP A 141 -21.72 12.83 -3.06
C ASP A 141 -20.40 13.58 -2.94
N LEU A 142 -19.54 13.45 -3.95
CA LEU A 142 -18.21 14.05 -3.97
C LEU A 142 -18.23 15.53 -4.34
N ASP A 143 -19.06 15.94 -5.32
CA ASP A 143 -19.17 17.33 -5.78
C ASP A 143 -19.62 18.28 -4.65
N LYS A 144 -20.53 17.80 -3.80
CA LYS A 144 -21.02 18.57 -2.65
C LYS A 144 -19.90 18.93 -1.67
N ALA A 145 -18.96 18.01 -1.50
CA ALA A 145 -17.87 18.17 -0.52
C ALA A 145 -16.63 18.83 -1.14
N PHE A 146 -16.40 18.66 -2.44
CA PHE A 146 -15.21 19.10 -3.15
C PHE A 146 -15.55 19.79 -4.47
N PRO A 147 -16.18 20.98 -4.44
CA PRO A 147 -16.59 21.68 -5.66
C PRO A 147 -15.42 22.16 -6.50
N ASP A 148 -14.26 22.41 -5.89
CA ASP A 148 -13.09 23.02 -6.54
C ASP A 148 -11.95 22.03 -6.84
N ASN A 149 -12.01 20.82 -6.28
CA ASN A 149 -10.96 19.82 -6.48
C ASN A 149 -11.48 18.64 -7.33
N PRO A 150 -10.70 18.15 -8.29
CA PRO A 150 -10.94 16.82 -8.84
C PRO A 150 -10.73 15.76 -7.75
N VAL A 151 -11.67 14.81 -7.63
CA VAL A 151 -11.62 13.71 -6.66
C VAL A 151 -11.78 12.39 -7.38
N ARG A 152 -10.82 11.47 -7.13
CA ARG A 152 -10.85 10.10 -7.58
C ARG A 152 -10.79 9.18 -6.36
N VAL A 153 -11.77 8.28 -6.25
CA VAL A 153 -11.88 7.30 -5.17
C VAL A 153 -11.84 5.91 -5.79
N ASP A 154 -10.72 5.22 -5.67
CA ASP A 154 -10.55 3.88 -6.22
C ASP A 154 -11.19 2.84 -5.29
N HIS A 155 -11.89 1.87 -5.90
CA HIS A 155 -12.52 0.76 -5.21
C HIS A 155 -11.47 -0.21 -4.65
N VAL A 156 -11.80 -0.92 -3.57
CA VAL A 156 -10.92 -1.90 -2.93
C VAL A 156 -10.42 -2.98 -3.87
N SER A 157 -11.22 -3.37 -4.88
CA SER A 157 -10.82 -4.35 -5.90
C SER A 157 -9.83 -3.82 -6.94
N MET A 158 -9.62 -2.51 -7.03
CA MET A 158 -8.88 -1.81 -8.09
C MET A 158 -9.45 -1.99 -9.51
N HIS A 159 -10.64 -2.56 -9.65
CA HIS A 159 -11.33 -2.73 -10.94
C HIS A 159 -12.21 -1.54 -11.33
N GLY A 160 -12.25 -0.50 -10.52
CA GLY A 160 -13.04 0.67 -10.77
C GLY A 160 -12.83 1.77 -9.75
N GLY A 161 -13.49 2.88 -9.97
CA GLY A 161 -13.44 4.02 -9.06
C GLY A 161 -14.58 4.99 -9.32
N VAL A 162 -14.72 5.93 -8.42
CA VAL A 162 -15.72 7.01 -8.51
C VAL A 162 -15.01 8.34 -8.70
N LEU A 163 -15.48 9.07 -9.71
CA LEU A 163 -14.97 10.38 -10.09
C LEU A 163 -16.03 11.45 -9.83
N ASN A 164 -15.65 12.55 -9.20
CA ASN A 164 -16.50 13.73 -9.16
C ASN A 164 -16.50 14.47 -10.51
N SER A 165 -17.29 15.53 -10.67
CA SER A 165 -17.40 16.29 -11.92
C SER A 165 -16.06 16.84 -12.40
N ARG A 166 -15.24 17.37 -11.50
CA ARG A 166 -13.90 17.90 -11.82
C ARG A 166 -12.93 16.80 -12.27
N ALA A 167 -12.99 15.63 -11.66
CA ALA A 167 -12.18 14.50 -12.10
C ALA A 167 -12.64 13.94 -13.44
N GLN A 168 -13.97 13.88 -13.69
CA GLN A 168 -14.49 13.50 -15.00
C GLN A 168 -14.00 14.46 -16.10
N GLU A 169 -14.02 15.77 -15.84
CA GLU A 169 -13.47 16.79 -16.74
C GLU A 169 -11.97 16.57 -16.99
N TYR A 170 -11.18 16.35 -15.93
CA TYR A 170 -9.74 16.06 -16.01
C TYR A 170 -9.42 14.84 -16.88
N TYR A 171 -10.22 13.77 -16.76
CA TYR A 171 -10.06 12.55 -17.54
C TYR A 171 -10.74 12.59 -18.91
N GLY A 172 -11.46 13.66 -19.26
CA GLY A 172 -12.16 13.81 -20.53
C GLY A 172 -13.41 12.94 -20.65
N ILE A 173 -14.03 12.61 -19.53
CA ILE A 173 -15.24 11.76 -19.46
C ILE A 173 -16.49 12.65 -19.42
N SER A 174 -17.42 12.42 -20.36
CA SER A 174 -18.61 13.24 -20.53
C SER A 174 -19.82 12.41 -20.98
N ALA A 175 -20.95 13.07 -21.19
CA ALA A 175 -22.14 12.45 -21.77
C ALA A 175 -21.90 11.88 -23.19
N ALA A 176 -20.90 12.40 -23.91
CA ALA A 176 -20.50 11.90 -25.23
C ALA A 176 -19.55 10.71 -25.20
N THR A 177 -18.98 10.40 -24.04
CA THR A 177 -18.05 9.25 -23.90
C THR A 177 -18.81 7.94 -24.03
N GLU A 178 -18.47 7.13 -25.02
CA GLU A 178 -19.03 5.80 -25.20
C GLU A 178 -18.52 4.83 -24.14
N THR A 179 -19.38 3.92 -23.70
CA THR A 179 -18.95 2.83 -22.80
C THR A 179 -18.22 1.77 -23.62
N PRO A 180 -16.92 1.50 -23.36
CA PRO A 180 -16.18 0.51 -24.14
C PRO A 180 -16.66 -0.92 -23.86
N PRO A 181 -16.43 -1.85 -24.78
CA PRO A 181 -16.77 -3.26 -24.56
C PRO A 181 -16.09 -3.79 -23.28
N GLY A 182 -16.88 -4.47 -22.44
CA GLY A 182 -16.44 -4.99 -21.13
C GLY A 182 -16.24 -3.92 -20.05
N GLY A 183 -16.55 -2.65 -20.34
CA GLY A 183 -16.49 -1.56 -19.37
C GLY A 183 -17.85 -1.17 -18.82
N VAL A 184 -17.84 -0.39 -17.74
CA VAL A 184 -19.03 0.23 -17.15
C VAL A 184 -18.76 1.71 -16.93
N ILE A 185 -19.70 2.55 -17.43
CA ILE A 185 -19.82 3.95 -17.04
C ILE A 185 -21.25 4.12 -16.53
N VAL A 186 -21.41 4.21 -15.21
CA VAL A 186 -22.72 4.41 -14.61
C VAL A 186 -23.25 5.81 -15.00
N ARG A 187 -24.48 5.86 -15.48
CA ARG A 187 -25.14 7.10 -15.93
C ARG A 187 -26.19 7.54 -14.94
N LYS A 188 -26.41 8.85 -14.88
CA LYS A 188 -27.52 9.42 -14.12
C LYS A 188 -28.83 8.94 -14.71
N PRO A 189 -29.83 8.49 -13.92
CA PRO A 189 -31.07 7.94 -14.43
C PRO A 189 -31.74 8.86 -15.47
N GLY A 190 -32.11 8.28 -16.63
CA GLY A 190 -32.77 8.99 -17.71
C GLY A 190 -31.88 9.94 -18.54
N THR A 191 -30.56 9.91 -18.33
CA THR A 191 -29.60 10.76 -19.05
C THR A 191 -28.37 9.95 -19.52
N ASN A 192 -27.55 10.58 -20.37
CA ASN A 192 -26.20 10.05 -20.71
C ASN A 192 -25.08 10.59 -19.82
N GLU A 193 -25.43 11.43 -18.82
CA GLU A 193 -24.41 12.00 -17.94
C GLU A 193 -23.73 10.92 -17.06
N PRO A 194 -22.40 10.82 -17.06
CA PRO A 194 -21.69 9.93 -16.15
C PRO A 194 -21.99 10.30 -14.69
N TYR A 195 -22.32 9.28 -13.87
CA TYR A 195 -22.72 9.50 -12.48
C TYR A 195 -21.60 9.23 -11.48
N GLY A 196 -20.40 9.06 -11.97
CA GLY A 196 -19.17 8.95 -11.17
C GLY A 196 -18.52 7.59 -11.23
N LEU A 197 -19.27 6.50 -11.03
CA LEU A 197 -18.70 5.14 -11.04
C LEU A 197 -18.31 4.69 -12.44
N ILE A 198 -17.06 4.26 -12.58
CA ILE A 198 -16.46 3.74 -13.80
C ILE A 198 -15.71 2.46 -13.44
N MET A 199 -15.88 1.39 -14.24
CA MET A 199 -15.31 0.09 -13.93
C MET A 199 -14.72 -0.59 -15.17
N GLU A 200 -13.84 -1.57 -14.93
CA GLU A 200 -13.27 -2.49 -15.91
C GLU A 200 -12.56 -1.74 -17.05
N THR A 201 -12.80 -2.12 -18.30
CA THR A 201 -12.12 -1.51 -19.45
C THR A 201 -12.37 0.00 -19.57
N ALA A 202 -13.47 0.53 -19.02
CA ALA A 202 -13.72 1.97 -18.96
C ALA A 202 -12.84 2.68 -17.92
N PHE A 203 -12.34 1.96 -16.91
CA PHE A 203 -11.48 2.51 -15.87
C PHE A 203 -9.99 2.48 -16.23
N LEU A 204 -9.55 1.58 -17.12
CA LEU A 204 -8.15 1.45 -17.51
C LEU A 204 -7.48 2.77 -17.95
N PRO A 205 -8.12 3.63 -18.80
CA PRO A 205 -7.55 4.92 -19.17
C PRO A 205 -7.40 5.88 -17.98
N VAL A 206 -8.32 5.80 -17.00
CA VAL A 206 -8.27 6.60 -15.77
C VAL A 206 -7.12 6.12 -14.88
N PHE A 207 -7.02 4.80 -14.70
CA PHE A 207 -5.95 4.17 -13.92
C PHE A 207 -4.58 4.46 -14.51
N GLY A 208 -4.42 4.35 -15.83
CA GLY A 208 -3.15 4.57 -16.53
C GLY A 208 -2.73 6.03 -16.68
N LYS A 209 -3.64 7.01 -16.47
CA LYS A 209 -3.32 8.44 -16.54
C LYS A 209 -2.87 8.94 -15.16
N SER A 210 -1.71 8.47 -14.70
CA SER A 210 -1.05 8.98 -13.51
C SER A 210 0.07 9.93 -13.92
N GLU A 211 0.24 11.05 -13.20
CA GLU A 211 1.41 11.90 -13.39
C GLU A 211 2.68 11.09 -13.02
N PRO A 212 3.75 11.18 -13.82
CA PRO A 212 5.00 10.54 -13.48
C PRO A 212 5.53 11.05 -12.14
N MET A 213 6.01 10.13 -11.30
CA MET A 213 6.69 10.50 -10.07
C MET A 213 8.02 11.20 -10.38
N THR A 214 8.37 12.21 -9.59
CA THR A 214 9.75 12.74 -9.62
C THR A 214 10.71 11.73 -8.99
N PRO A 215 12.02 11.79 -9.28
CA PRO A 215 13.00 10.89 -8.65
C PRO A 215 12.96 10.92 -7.12
N GLU A 216 12.71 12.08 -6.52
CA GLU A 216 12.57 12.23 -5.07
C GLU A 216 11.31 11.55 -4.55
N GLN A 217 10.20 11.70 -5.27
CA GLN A 217 8.93 11.01 -4.95
C GLN A 217 9.07 9.51 -5.08
N GLU A 218 9.78 9.00 -6.08
CA GLU A 218 10.01 7.55 -6.23
C GLU A 218 10.68 6.95 -4.99
N ILE A 219 11.69 7.64 -4.43
CA ILE A 219 12.42 7.21 -3.23
C ILE A 219 11.53 7.30 -1.99
N GLU A 220 10.88 8.46 -1.78
CA GLU A 220 10.01 8.70 -0.62
C GLU A 220 8.82 7.72 -0.62
N TRP A 221 8.15 7.59 -1.77
CA TRP A 221 6.97 6.75 -1.91
C TRP A 221 7.30 5.26 -1.85
N SER A 222 8.49 4.86 -2.32
CA SER A 222 8.97 3.49 -2.12
C SER A 222 9.10 3.14 -0.64
N ARG A 223 9.65 4.04 0.18
CA ARG A 223 9.70 3.83 1.64
C ARG A 223 8.31 3.75 2.26
N ALA A 224 7.42 4.66 1.89
CA ALA A 224 6.05 4.68 2.38
C ALA A 224 5.27 3.42 1.97
N GLY A 225 5.41 2.96 0.72
CA GLY A 225 4.81 1.72 0.23
C GLY A 225 5.31 0.48 0.97
N GLN A 226 6.62 0.39 1.20
CA GLN A 226 7.23 -0.71 1.96
C GLN A 226 6.75 -0.74 3.42
N MET A 227 6.48 0.43 4.03
CA MET A 227 5.93 0.48 5.38
C MET A 227 4.55 -0.17 5.48
N LEU A 228 3.70 -0.10 4.44
CA LEU A 228 2.42 -0.82 4.44
C LEU A 228 2.60 -2.34 4.56
N TYR A 229 3.60 -2.89 3.87
CA TYR A 229 3.96 -4.31 3.98
C TYR A 229 4.57 -4.63 5.36
N ALA A 230 5.53 -3.82 5.82
CA ALA A 230 6.21 -4.03 7.10
C ALA A 230 5.24 -3.96 8.29
N GLU A 231 4.27 -3.05 8.28
CA GLU A 231 3.21 -2.94 9.31
C GLU A 231 2.34 -4.20 9.38
N ALA A 232 2.18 -4.91 8.25
CA ALA A 232 1.49 -6.21 8.19
C ALA A 232 2.41 -7.41 8.50
N GLY A 233 3.68 -7.17 8.84
CA GLY A 233 4.67 -8.22 9.13
C GLY A 233 5.30 -8.86 7.89
N VAL A 234 5.07 -8.31 6.69
CA VAL A 234 5.65 -8.79 5.44
C VAL A 234 7.05 -8.18 5.29
N THR A 235 8.04 -9.04 5.08
CA THR A 235 9.45 -8.66 4.87
C THR A 235 9.96 -8.95 3.47
N THR A 236 9.18 -9.67 2.67
CA THR A 236 9.45 -9.91 1.24
C THR A 236 8.16 -9.67 0.46
N ALA A 237 8.11 -8.58 -0.29
CA ALA A 237 6.98 -8.24 -1.15
C ALA A 237 7.15 -8.82 -2.55
N HIS A 238 6.04 -9.03 -3.24
CA HIS A 238 5.98 -9.53 -4.61
C HIS A 238 5.46 -8.45 -5.58
N GLU A 239 6.12 -8.32 -6.75
CA GLU A 239 5.61 -7.54 -7.88
C GLU A 239 5.35 -8.48 -9.05
N GLY A 240 4.09 -8.87 -9.23
CA GLY A 240 3.67 -9.96 -10.12
C GLY A 240 3.52 -9.58 -11.59
N ALA A 241 3.61 -8.29 -11.94
CA ALA A 241 3.43 -7.81 -13.32
C ALA A 241 4.37 -6.63 -13.60
N THR A 242 5.67 -6.87 -13.48
CA THR A 242 6.69 -5.83 -13.53
C THR A 242 6.95 -5.37 -14.96
N HIS A 243 6.41 -4.21 -15.32
CA HIS A 243 6.79 -3.48 -16.52
C HIS A 243 8.11 -2.72 -16.32
N ILE A 244 8.71 -2.23 -17.43
CA ILE A 244 10.02 -1.57 -17.42
C ILE A 244 10.04 -0.34 -16.50
N ALA A 245 9.07 0.55 -16.59
CA ALA A 245 9.07 1.77 -15.77
C ALA A 245 8.95 1.47 -14.26
N PRO A 246 8.01 0.62 -13.78
CA PRO A 246 8.02 0.10 -12.41
C PRO A 246 9.34 -0.55 -11.99
N PHE A 247 9.95 -1.36 -12.84
CA PHE A 247 11.25 -1.97 -12.55
C PHE A 247 12.34 -0.91 -12.31
N GLN A 248 12.41 0.10 -13.17
CA GLN A 248 13.36 1.19 -13.03
C GLN A 248 13.13 2.01 -11.76
N THR A 249 11.87 2.23 -11.35
CA THR A 249 11.54 2.87 -10.07
C THR A 249 12.09 2.05 -8.89
N MET A 250 11.87 0.74 -8.87
CA MET A 250 12.41 -0.15 -7.82
C MET A 250 13.94 -0.17 -7.82
N GLN A 251 14.57 -0.16 -8.99
CA GLN A 251 16.03 -0.11 -9.12
C GLN A 251 16.59 1.19 -8.53
N ARG A 252 16.03 2.36 -8.89
CA ARG A 252 16.45 3.65 -8.33
C ARG A 252 16.26 3.73 -6.82
N ALA A 253 15.15 3.19 -6.30
CA ALA A 253 14.92 3.12 -4.86
C ALA A 253 15.96 2.24 -4.16
N THR A 254 16.36 1.12 -4.77
CA THR A 254 17.41 0.23 -4.26
C THR A 254 18.78 0.92 -4.26
N GLU A 255 19.16 1.55 -5.36
CA GLU A 255 20.42 2.30 -5.49
C GLU A 255 20.52 3.45 -4.49
N ALA A 256 19.38 4.09 -4.16
CA ALA A 256 19.30 5.14 -3.15
C ALA A 256 19.27 4.60 -1.70
N GLY A 257 19.35 3.28 -1.47
CA GLY A 257 19.27 2.68 -0.14
C GLY A 257 17.91 2.87 0.53
N ALA A 258 16.83 2.94 -0.26
CA ALA A 258 15.47 3.14 0.26
C ALA A 258 14.80 1.84 0.71
N ASN A 259 15.38 0.69 0.42
CA ASN A 259 14.76 -0.59 0.73
C ASN A 259 14.83 -0.90 2.23
N ILE A 260 13.69 -1.24 2.82
CA ILE A 260 13.51 -1.72 4.19
C ILE A 260 13.00 -3.17 4.23
N ILE A 261 12.46 -3.65 3.11
CA ILE A 261 12.06 -5.05 2.88
C ILE A 261 12.63 -5.52 1.55
N ASP A 262 12.64 -6.83 1.32
CA ASP A 262 12.98 -7.40 0.02
C ASP A 262 11.79 -7.27 -0.95
N VAL A 263 12.09 -7.07 -2.24
CA VAL A 263 11.08 -7.06 -3.31
C VAL A 263 11.49 -8.03 -4.39
N VAL A 264 10.61 -8.99 -4.70
CA VAL A 264 10.80 -9.96 -5.79
C VAL A 264 9.95 -9.54 -6.97
N ALA A 265 10.59 -9.16 -8.06
CA ALA A 265 9.94 -8.68 -9.27
C ALA A 265 9.89 -9.77 -10.34
N PHE A 266 8.69 -9.98 -10.93
CA PHE A 266 8.48 -10.90 -12.05
C PHE A 266 8.23 -10.08 -13.32
N PRO A 267 9.19 -10.09 -14.29
CA PRO A 267 9.05 -9.34 -15.54
C PRO A 267 7.77 -9.71 -16.29
N PHE A 268 7.07 -8.70 -16.77
CA PHE A 268 5.90 -8.94 -17.61
C PHE A 268 6.33 -9.49 -18.97
N ILE A 269 5.66 -10.54 -19.43
CA ILE A 269 6.10 -11.32 -20.60
C ILE A 269 6.29 -10.48 -21.87
N THR A 270 5.49 -9.44 -22.05
CA THR A 270 5.61 -8.54 -23.22
C THR A 270 6.84 -7.64 -23.19
N ASP A 271 7.51 -7.55 -22.05
CA ASP A 271 8.67 -6.67 -21.86
C ASP A 271 10.00 -7.42 -21.75
N LEU A 272 9.97 -8.76 -21.79
CA LEU A 272 11.17 -9.61 -21.63
C LEU A 272 12.29 -9.30 -22.64
N GLU A 273 11.95 -8.89 -23.86
CA GLU A 273 12.95 -8.53 -24.88
C GLU A 273 13.63 -7.17 -24.62
N LYS A 274 13.10 -6.40 -23.66
CA LYS A 274 13.57 -5.04 -23.37
C LYS A 274 14.32 -4.96 -22.01
N LEU A 275 14.28 -6.03 -21.22
CA LEU A 275 14.98 -6.21 -19.96
C LEU A 275 16.32 -6.90 -20.16
#